data_9ca729c30905f81062d9efba9bda0075
#
_entry.id   9ca729c30905f81062d9efba9bda0075
#
_cell.length_a   1.000
_cell.length_b   1.000
_cell.length_c   1.000
_cell.angle_alpha   90.00
_cell.angle_beta   90.00
_cell.angle_gamma   90.00
#
_symmetry.space_group_name_H-M   'P 1'
#
loop_
_entity.id
_entity.type
_entity.pdbx_description
1 polymer ?
#
loop_
_entity_poly.entity_id
_entity_poly.type
_entity_poly.pdbx_seq_one_letter_code
_entity_poly.pdbx_strand_id
1 'polypeptide(L)'
;IMSVAATTELESINIMLAAIGEAPINSLTGTLPVDARLAQSTLTEVNKEVQSEGWSFNTEIDVTLTRDGSNHVALSTDVLRVDPNIHQHTTIDAIQRGLKLYDRLNNKYEFDEDLICTVVYFRTFDEIPEPARRYITIKAARIFVDRLVSDDGLRTYTQQDETRARAILMETDLANGDHNLLRGDPSLTSVFDTYSPSRALIR
;
A
#
# COMPACT_ATOMS: atom_id res chain seq x y z
N ILE A 1 -25.40 16.53 -15.78
CA ILE A 1 -24.61 15.31 -15.53
C ILE A 1 -23.95 15.56 -14.20
N MET A 2 -24.42 14.91 -13.13
CA MET A 2 -23.69 14.89 -11.86
C MET A 2 -22.37 14.18 -12.10
N SER A 3 -21.25 14.88 -11.94
CA SER A 3 -19.95 14.24 -11.84
C SER A 3 -19.89 13.54 -10.49
N VAL A 4 -19.77 12.22 -10.50
CA VAL A 4 -19.46 11.47 -9.29
C VAL A 4 -17.98 11.72 -9.01
N ALA A 5 -17.68 12.66 -8.11
CA ALA A 5 -16.31 12.88 -7.66
C ALA A 5 -15.89 11.71 -6.75
N ALA A 6 -14.62 11.32 -6.85
CA ALA A 6 -14.05 10.35 -5.92
C ALA A 6 -13.98 10.93 -4.49
N THR A 7 -14.06 10.07 -3.47
CA THR A 7 -14.00 10.46 -2.06
C THR A 7 -12.70 11.22 -1.77
N THR A 8 -12.81 12.43 -1.21
CA THR A 8 -11.66 13.26 -0.84
C THR A 8 -11.17 12.95 0.58
N GLU A 9 -9.93 13.36 0.91
CA GLU A 9 -9.39 13.26 2.27
C GLU A 9 -10.29 14.00 3.27
N LEU A 10 -10.79 15.21 2.89
CA LEU A 10 -11.69 16.00 3.72
C LEU A 10 -13.03 15.27 3.99
N GLU A 11 -13.61 14.65 2.97
CA GLU A 11 -14.83 13.87 3.14
C GLU A 11 -14.61 12.66 4.06
N SER A 12 -13.48 11.97 3.93
CA SER A 12 -13.13 10.85 4.80
C SER A 12 -12.98 11.27 6.25
N ILE A 13 -12.35 12.40 6.52
CA ILE A 13 -12.22 12.97 7.87
C ILE A 13 -13.60 13.37 8.41
N ASN A 14 -14.46 13.99 7.60
CA ASN A 14 -15.82 14.35 8.00
C ASN A 14 -16.69 13.11 8.30
N ILE A 15 -16.51 12.01 7.58
CA ILE A 15 -17.14 10.72 7.89
C ILE A 15 -16.68 10.21 9.27
N MET A 16 -15.39 10.34 9.59
CA MET A 16 -14.85 9.95 10.89
C MET A 16 -15.40 10.83 12.03
N LEU A 17 -15.46 12.14 11.82
CA LEU A 17 -16.04 13.08 12.80
C LEU A 17 -17.53 12.81 13.04
N ALA A 18 -18.28 12.57 11.97
CA ALA A 18 -19.70 12.21 12.08
C ALA A 18 -19.92 10.92 12.88
N ALA A 19 -19.00 9.95 12.81
CA ALA A 19 -19.09 8.70 13.55
C ALA A 19 -19.00 8.88 15.09
N ILE A 20 -18.43 9.98 15.56
CA ILE A 20 -18.38 10.34 16.99
C ILE A 20 -19.36 11.47 17.36
N GLY A 21 -20.19 11.93 16.41
CA GLY A 21 -21.18 12.98 16.62
C GLY A 21 -20.61 14.42 16.55
N GLU A 22 -19.38 14.59 16.07
CA GLU A 22 -18.75 15.89 15.89
C GLU A 22 -19.17 16.57 14.59
N ALA A 23 -19.13 17.92 14.58
CA ALA A 23 -19.48 18.71 13.41
C ALA A 23 -18.43 18.58 12.29
N PRO A 24 -18.85 18.55 11.01
CA PRO A 24 -17.92 18.49 9.89
C PRO A 24 -17.08 19.78 9.79
N ILE A 25 -15.85 19.63 9.29
CA ILE A 25 -14.95 20.73 8.98
C ILE A 25 -14.98 21.05 7.47
N ASN A 26 -14.67 22.30 7.11
CA ASN A 26 -14.70 22.78 5.73
C ASN A 26 -13.32 22.80 5.06
N SER A 27 -12.24 22.61 5.82
CA SER A 27 -10.87 22.68 5.31
C SER A 27 -9.92 21.87 6.19
N LEU A 28 -8.88 21.32 5.58
CA LEU A 28 -7.76 20.64 6.27
C LEU A 28 -6.59 21.59 6.57
N THR A 29 -6.70 22.86 6.17
CA THR A 29 -5.66 23.89 6.39
C THR A 29 -6.02 24.80 7.55
N GLY A 30 -4.99 25.33 8.25
CA GLY A 30 -5.16 26.23 9.38
C GLY A 30 -5.25 25.50 10.73
N THR A 31 -5.94 26.14 11.70
CA THR A 31 -6.10 25.58 13.04
C THR A 31 -7.29 24.61 13.07
N LEU A 32 -7.00 23.32 13.09
CA LEU A 32 -8.02 22.28 13.17
C LEU A 32 -8.44 22.00 14.63
N PRO A 33 -9.71 21.64 14.89
CA PRO A 33 -10.14 21.03 16.15
C PRO A 33 -9.29 19.80 16.51
N VAL A 34 -9.22 19.46 17.79
CA VAL A 34 -8.41 18.35 18.27
C VAL A 34 -8.83 17.03 17.62
N ASP A 35 -10.15 16.80 17.55
CA ASP A 35 -10.70 15.56 17.00
C ASP A 35 -10.44 15.44 15.48
N ALA A 36 -10.51 16.56 14.75
CA ALA A 36 -10.17 16.58 13.34
C ALA A 36 -8.68 16.29 13.07
N ARG A 37 -7.76 16.78 13.92
CA ARG A 37 -6.32 16.43 13.83
C ARG A 37 -6.08 14.96 14.14
N LEU A 38 -6.76 14.41 15.12
CA LEU A 38 -6.66 13.01 15.47
C LEU A 38 -7.23 12.13 14.35
N ALA A 39 -8.36 12.52 13.75
CA ALA A 39 -8.93 11.85 12.58
C ALA A 39 -7.96 11.87 11.39
N GLN A 40 -7.36 13.01 11.08
CA GLN A 40 -6.36 13.13 10.01
C GLN A 40 -5.13 12.27 10.27
N SER A 41 -4.61 12.27 11.49
CA SER A 41 -3.48 11.43 11.88
C SER A 41 -3.82 9.93 11.73
N THR A 42 -5.01 9.51 12.18
CA THR A 42 -5.47 8.13 12.06
C THR A 42 -5.65 7.72 10.60
N LEU A 43 -6.23 8.60 9.77
CA LEU A 43 -6.39 8.34 8.33
C LEU A 43 -5.03 8.17 7.65
N THR A 44 -4.07 9.02 7.96
CA THR A 44 -2.70 8.95 7.42
C THR A 44 -1.98 7.66 7.84
N GLU A 45 -2.13 7.26 9.11
CA GLU A 45 -1.58 6.02 9.65
C GLU A 45 -2.12 4.80 8.89
N VAL A 46 -3.46 4.72 8.78
CA VAL A 46 -4.13 3.61 8.09
C VAL A 46 -3.82 3.60 6.59
N ASN A 47 -3.73 4.78 5.96
CA ASN A 47 -3.37 4.89 4.55
C ASN A 47 -1.98 4.29 4.28
N LYS A 48 -0.99 4.59 5.13
CA LYS A 48 0.36 4.01 5.02
C LYS A 48 0.34 2.50 5.26
N GLU A 49 -0.39 2.04 6.28
CA GLU A 49 -0.52 0.62 6.60
C GLU A 49 -1.09 -0.17 5.41
N VAL A 50 -2.22 0.27 4.86
CA VAL A 50 -2.89 -0.40 3.74
C VAL A 50 -2.02 -0.40 2.48
N GLN A 51 -1.38 0.71 2.16
CA GLN A 51 -0.52 0.79 0.97
C GLN A 51 0.77 -0.03 1.11
N SER A 52 1.27 -0.26 2.33
CA SER A 52 2.44 -1.10 2.58
C SER A 52 2.21 -2.58 2.25
N GLU A 53 0.95 -3.01 2.13
CA GLU A 53 0.61 -4.36 1.66
C GLU A 53 1.07 -4.58 0.22
N GLY A 54 1.10 -3.55 -0.62
CA GLY A 54 1.45 -3.59 -2.04
C GLY A 54 0.26 -4.04 -2.89
N TRP A 55 -0.40 -3.06 -3.49
CA TRP A 55 -1.54 -3.23 -4.39
C TRP A 55 -1.11 -2.90 -5.81
N SER A 56 -1.87 -3.33 -6.81
CA SER A 56 -1.55 -3.05 -8.22
C SER A 56 -1.41 -1.55 -8.53
N PHE A 57 -2.18 -0.70 -7.82
CA PHE A 57 -2.15 0.75 -8.05
C PHE A 57 -0.90 1.46 -7.49
N ASN A 58 -0.16 0.83 -6.58
CA ASN A 58 1.02 1.44 -5.96
C ASN A 58 2.30 0.56 -6.04
N THR A 59 2.25 -0.52 -6.81
CA THR A 59 3.37 -1.43 -7.04
C THR A 59 3.85 -1.30 -8.47
N GLU A 60 5.12 -0.99 -8.66
CA GLU A 60 5.79 -0.96 -9.94
C GLU A 60 6.76 -2.13 -10.07
N ILE A 61 6.66 -2.86 -11.17
CA ILE A 61 7.44 -4.06 -11.44
C ILE A 61 8.59 -3.70 -12.38
N ASP A 62 9.75 -4.37 -12.21
CA ASP A 62 10.95 -4.21 -13.03
C ASP A 62 11.48 -2.77 -13.09
N VAL A 63 11.38 -2.05 -11.97
CA VAL A 63 11.99 -0.71 -11.83
C VAL A 63 13.49 -0.83 -11.70
N THR A 64 14.23 -0.14 -12.57
CA THR A 64 15.69 -0.07 -12.47
C THR A 64 16.11 0.98 -11.45
N LEU A 65 16.67 0.54 -10.34
CA LEU A 65 17.26 1.40 -9.31
C LEU A 65 18.76 1.57 -9.59
N THR A 66 19.16 2.77 -9.97
CA THR A 66 20.54 3.10 -10.35
C THR A 66 21.40 3.36 -9.14
N ARG A 67 22.69 2.95 -9.24
CA ARG A 67 23.71 3.25 -8.23
C ARG A 67 24.18 4.69 -8.32
N ASP A 68 24.54 5.26 -7.19
CA ASP A 68 25.26 6.53 -7.11
C ASP A 68 26.78 6.36 -7.38
N GLY A 69 27.51 7.46 -7.36
CA GLY A 69 28.96 7.47 -7.56
C GLY A 69 29.78 6.68 -6.50
N SER A 70 29.14 6.29 -5.40
CA SER A 70 29.71 5.46 -4.33
C SER A 70 29.21 4.00 -4.42
N ASN A 71 28.55 3.61 -5.51
CA ASN A 71 27.91 2.31 -5.73
C ASN A 71 26.77 1.99 -4.76
N HIS A 72 26.18 2.98 -4.09
CA HIS A 72 25.00 2.79 -3.27
C HIS A 72 23.72 2.99 -4.09
N VAL A 73 22.68 2.27 -3.74
CA VAL A 73 21.33 2.47 -4.29
C VAL A 73 20.51 3.24 -3.26
N ALA A 74 20.24 4.52 -3.58
CA ALA A 74 19.42 5.40 -2.77
C ALA A 74 17.94 5.24 -3.14
N LEU A 75 17.06 5.33 -2.14
CA LEU A 75 15.61 5.24 -2.28
C LEU A 75 14.96 6.60 -2.03
N SER A 76 13.90 6.91 -2.74
CA SER A 76 13.07 8.08 -2.47
C SER A 76 12.25 7.89 -1.18
N THR A 77 11.77 8.99 -0.62
CA THR A 77 11.07 9.01 0.67
C THR A 77 9.67 8.40 0.62
N ASP A 78 9.12 8.23 -0.57
CA ASP A 78 7.82 7.63 -0.85
C ASP A 78 7.87 6.11 -1.05
N VAL A 79 9.07 5.51 -1.03
CA VAL A 79 9.24 4.06 -1.13
C VAL A 79 8.83 3.40 0.19
N LEU A 80 7.85 2.51 0.12
CA LEU A 80 7.38 1.70 1.25
C LEU A 80 8.08 0.35 1.34
N ARG A 81 8.34 -0.29 0.19
CA ARG A 81 8.99 -1.59 0.11
C ARG A 81 9.72 -1.75 -1.21
N VAL A 82 10.85 -2.43 -1.17
CA VAL A 82 11.61 -2.83 -2.36
C VAL A 82 11.91 -4.31 -2.28
N ASP A 83 11.72 -5.00 -3.40
CA ASP A 83 12.02 -6.43 -3.55
C ASP A 83 12.82 -6.64 -4.86
N PRO A 84 14.11 -7.00 -4.79
CA PRO A 84 14.91 -7.27 -5.97
C PRO A 84 14.39 -8.46 -6.75
N ASN A 85 14.46 -8.38 -8.08
CA ASN A 85 14.10 -9.49 -8.95
C ASN A 85 15.12 -10.63 -8.82
N ILE A 86 14.74 -11.68 -8.09
CA ILE A 86 15.60 -12.84 -7.77
C ILE A 86 16.10 -13.59 -9.04
N HIS A 87 15.37 -13.50 -10.14
CA HIS A 87 15.77 -14.17 -11.39
C HIS A 87 16.90 -13.42 -12.10
N GLN A 88 17.02 -12.13 -11.88
CA GLN A 88 18.06 -11.28 -12.46
C GLN A 88 19.25 -11.10 -11.51
N HIS A 89 19.01 -11.11 -10.19
CA HIS A 89 19.99 -10.86 -9.14
C HIS A 89 20.16 -12.07 -8.21
N THR A 90 20.63 -13.20 -8.73
CA THR A 90 20.74 -14.46 -7.98
C THR A 90 21.78 -14.45 -6.86
N THR A 91 22.73 -13.51 -6.89
CA THR A 91 23.84 -13.37 -5.92
C THR A 91 23.65 -12.19 -4.97
N ILE A 92 22.51 -11.50 -5.05
CA ILE A 92 22.20 -10.31 -4.27
C ILE A 92 20.90 -10.56 -3.49
N ASP A 93 20.92 -10.26 -2.20
CA ASP A 93 19.73 -10.27 -1.33
C ASP A 93 19.63 -8.89 -0.68
N ALA A 94 19.07 -7.93 -1.45
CA ALA A 94 18.99 -6.55 -1.00
C ALA A 94 17.71 -6.30 -0.21
N ILE A 95 17.85 -5.61 0.91
CA ILE A 95 16.77 -5.14 1.77
C ILE A 95 16.85 -3.63 1.98
N GLN A 96 15.72 -3.01 2.23
CA GLN A 96 15.66 -1.59 2.57
C GLN A 96 16.17 -1.35 4.00
N ARG A 97 17.15 -0.44 4.15
CA ARG A 97 17.59 0.10 5.44
C ARG A 97 17.61 1.62 5.39
N GLY A 98 16.59 2.24 5.96
CA GLY A 98 16.37 3.68 5.82
C GLY A 98 16.07 4.04 4.36
N LEU A 99 16.81 4.99 3.80
CA LEU A 99 16.69 5.42 2.41
C LEU A 99 17.78 4.82 1.50
N LYS A 100 18.29 3.62 1.83
CA LYS A 100 19.27 2.89 1.03
C LYS A 100 18.96 1.41 1.02
N LEU A 101 19.44 0.73 -0.03
CA LEU A 101 19.47 -0.73 -0.06
C LEU A 101 20.75 -1.24 0.62
N TYR A 102 20.62 -2.40 1.23
CA TYR A 102 21.69 -3.14 1.89
C TYR A 102 21.67 -4.59 1.41
N ASP A 103 22.79 -5.07 0.90
CA ASP A 103 22.93 -6.47 0.51
C ASP A 103 23.17 -7.31 1.77
N ARG A 104 22.16 -8.11 2.12
CA ARG A 104 22.20 -8.97 3.29
C ARG A 104 23.10 -10.19 3.08
N LEU A 105 23.21 -10.66 1.83
CA LEU A 105 24.02 -11.83 1.51
C LEU A 105 25.52 -11.51 1.62
N ASN A 106 25.93 -10.33 1.11
CA ASN A 106 27.33 -9.91 1.08
C ASN A 106 27.68 -8.93 2.21
N ASN A 107 26.73 -8.55 3.08
CA ASN A 107 26.89 -7.67 4.21
C ASN A 107 27.50 -6.29 3.84
N LYS A 108 27.07 -5.69 2.73
CA LYS A 108 27.58 -4.42 2.21
C LYS A 108 26.47 -3.50 1.69
N TYR A 109 26.76 -2.20 1.55
CA TYR A 109 25.84 -1.23 0.93
C TYR A 109 26.17 -0.98 -0.54
N GLU A 110 27.33 -1.43 -1.00
CA GLU A 110 27.82 -1.27 -2.36
C GLU A 110 27.31 -2.41 -3.25
N PHE A 111 26.82 -2.03 -4.41
CA PHE A 111 26.34 -2.95 -5.44
C PHE A 111 27.24 -2.85 -6.67
N ASP A 112 27.51 -3.96 -7.31
CA ASP A 112 28.36 -4.03 -8.50
C ASP A 112 27.59 -3.74 -9.79
N GLU A 113 26.25 -3.75 -9.72
CA GLU A 113 25.32 -3.50 -10.84
C GLU A 113 24.10 -2.68 -10.38
N ASP A 114 23.36 -2.10 -11.34
CA ASP A 114 22.07 -1.49 -11.08
C ASP A 114 21.04 -2.59 -10.79
N LEU A 115 20.10 -2.34 -9.89
CA LEU A 115 19.16 -3.35 -9.45
C LEU A 115 17.81 -3.19 -10.11
N ILE A 116 17.28 -4.30 -10.63
CA ILE A 116 15.90 -4.37 -11.12
C ILE A 116 15.04 -4.92 -9.98
N CYS A 117 14.08 -4.13 -9.56
CA CYS A 117 13.29 -4.37 -8.36
C CYS A 117 11.79 -4.20 -8.61
N THR A 118 11.00 -4.88 -7.81
CA THR A 118 9.60 -4.51 -7.59
C THR A 118 9.55 -3.51 -6.45
N VAL A 119 8.92 -2.36 -6.67
CA VAL A 119 8.89 -1.25 -5.72
C VAL A 119 7.45 -0.91 -5.38
N VAL A 120 7.16 -0.84 -4.09
CA VAL A 120 5.87 -0.35 -3.58
C VAL A 120 6.06 1.09 -3.12
N TYR A 121 5.29 1.99 -3.72
CA TYR A 121 5.32 3.43 -3.41
C TYR A 121 4.14 3.85 -2.55
N PHE A 122 4.34 4.87 -1.74
CA PHE A 122 3.25 5.60 -1.13
C PHE A 122 2.65 6.59 -2.14
N ARG A 123 1.34 6.53 -2.32
CA ARG A 123 0.57 7.48 -3.12
C ARG A 123 -0.28 8.35 -2.20
N THR A 124 -0.49 9.60 -2.56
CA THR A 124 -1.38 10.47 -1.81
C THR A 124 -2.81 9.95 -1.85
N PHE A 125 -3.65 10.35 -0.90
CA PHE A 125 -5.03 9.86 -0.81
C PHE A 125 -5.83 10.14 -2.09
N ASP A 126 -5.54 11.24 -2.79
CA ASP A 126 -6.22 11.64 -4.03
C ASP A 126 -5.73 10.87 -5.27
N GLU A 127 -4.60 10.16 -5.18
CA GLU A 127 -4.05 9.37 -6.29
C GLU A 127 -4.49 7.90 -6.28
N ILE A 128 -5.02 7.42 -5.15
CA ILE A 128 -5.43 6.02 -5.03
C ILE A 128 -6.86 5.80 -5.53
N PRO A 129 -7.21 4.59 -6.03
CA PRO A 129 -8.54 4.29 -6.56
C PRO A 129 -9.62 4.32 -5.47
N GLU A 130 -10.87 4.60 -5.88
CA GLU A 130 -12.00 4.74 -4.96
C GLU A 130 -12.23 3.53 -4.03
N PRO A 131 -12.12 2.26 -4.46
CA PRO A 131 -12.22 1.12 -3.55
C PRO A 131 -11.18 1.15 -2.42
N ALA A 132 -9.96 1.62 -2.71
CA ALA A 132 -8.90 1.78 -1.70
C ALA A 132 -9.24 2.92 -0.73
N ARG A 133 -9.68 4.09 -1.25
CA ARG A 133 -10.15 5.21 -0.40
C ARG A 133 -11.27 4.78 0.53
N ARG A 134 -12.24 4.04 0.00
CA ARG A 134 -13.37 3.53 0.78
C ARG A 134 -12.93 2.58 1.88
N TYR A 135 -12.07 1.62 1.57
CA TYR A 135 -11.53 0.68 2.56
C TYR A 135 -10.74 1.41 3.65
N ILE A 136 -9.82 2.30 3.27
CA ILE A 136 -9.00 3.10 4.19
C ILE A 136 -9.89 3.94 5.10
N THR A 137 -10.93 4.61 4.55
CA THR A 137 -11.86 5.44 5.32
C THR A 137 -12.63 4.62 6.36
N ILE A 138 -13.18 3.46 5.99
CA ILE A 138 -13.93 2.59 6.90
C ILE A 138 -13.02 2.06 8.02
N LYS A 139 -11.82 1.57 7.66
CA LYS A 139 -10.85 1.07 8.62
C LYS A 139 -10.40 2.17 9.58
N ALA A 140 -10.09 3.36 9.05
CA ALA A 140 -9.70 4.51 9.86
C ALA A 140 -10.84 4.98 10.78
N ALA A 141 -12.08 5.03 10.28
CA ALA A 141 -13.24 5.42 11.08
C ALA A 141 -13.48 4.44 12.25
N ARG A 142 -13.37 3.13 12.01
CA ARG A 142 -13.49 2.14 13.08
C ARG A 142 -12.40 2.31 14.13
N ILE A 143 -11.13 2.42 13.72
CA ILE A 143 -10.01 2.61 14.64
C ILE A 143 -10.14 3.93 15.43
N PHE A 144 -10.60 4.99 14.78
CA PHE A 144 -10.79 6.30 15.37
C PHE A 144 -11.88 6.26 16.45
N VAL A 145 -13.03 5.64 16.18
CA VAL A 145 -14.10 5.44 17.16
C VAL A 145 -13.60 4.57 18.32
N ASP A 146 -12.92 3.45 18.06
CA ASP A 146 -12.37 2.58 19.11
C ASP A 146 -11.36 3.30 20.03
N ARG A 147 -10.64 4.31 19.52
CA ARG A 147 -9.69 5.12 20.31
C ARG A 147 -10.37 6.17 21.18
N LEU A 148 -11.51 6.71 20.76
CA LEU A 148 -12.18 7.82 21.44
C LEU A 148 -13.39 7.40 22.26
N VAL A 149 -14.11 6.39 21.82
CA VAL A 149 -15.38 5.97 22.43
C VAL A 149 -15.21 4.61 23.04
N SER A 150 -15.27 4.57 24.37
CA SER A 150 -15.15 3.29 25.14
C SER A 150 -16.45 2.48 25.16
N ASP A 151 -17.52 2.95 24.51
CA ASP A 151 -18.84 2.31 24.53
C ASP A 151 -19.10 1.51 23.26
N ASP A 152 -19.28 0.19 23.43
CA ASP A 152 -19.58 -0.75 22.33
C ASP A 152 -20.90 -0.46 21.59
N GLY A 153 -21.80 0.33 22.18
CA GLY A 153 -23.12 0.65 21.62
C GLY A 153 -23.11 1.72 20.52
N LEU A 154 -22.05 2.49 20.38
CA LEU A 154 -21.95 3.63 19.45
C LEU A 154 -21.11 3.34 18.20
N ARG A 155 -20.77 2.09 17.94
CA ARG A 155 -19.96 1.70 16.76
C ARG A 155 -20.73 1.89 15.47
N THR A 156 -20.45 2.96 14.75
CA THR A 156 -21.03 3.26 13.43
C THR A 156 -20.50 2.29 12.35
N TYR A 157 -19.23 1.88 12.47
CA TYR A 157 -18.60 0.93 11.55
C TYR A 157 -18.16 -0.31 12.29
N THR A 158 -18.54 -1.47 11.75
CA THR A 158 -18.23 -2.78 12.30
C THR A 158 -17.02 -3.41 11.59
N GLN A 159 -16.45 -4.45 12.21
CA GLN A 159 -15.43 -5.26 11.55
C GLN A 159 -15.96 -5.95 10.28
N GLN A 160 -17.27 -6.18 10.19
CA GLN A 160 -17.89 -6.73 8.99
C GLN A 160 -17.88 -5.74 7.83
N ASP A 161 -18.10 -4.43 8.11
CA ASP A 161 -18.02 -3.37 7.09
C ASP A 161 -16.60 -3.23 6.55
N GLU A 162 -15.59 -3.30 7.42
CA GLU A 162 -14.19 -3.31 7.04
C GLU A 162 -13.85 -4.52 6.17
N THR A 163 -14.26 -5.72 6.59
CA THR A 163 -14.02 -6.96 5.83
C THR A 163 -14.68 -6.89 4.44
N ARG A 164 -15.89 -6.36 4.35
CA ARG A 164 -16.58 -6.18 3.07
C ARG A 164 -15.88 -5.19 2.16
N ALA A 165 -15.45 -4.05 2.71
CA ALA A 165 -14.72 -3.03 1.94
C ALA A 165 -13.37 -3.57 1.45
N ARG A 166 -12.65 -4.34 2.28
CA ARG A 166 -11.42 -5.03 1.88
C ARG A 166 -11.67 -6.04 0.75
N ALA A 167 -12.74 -6.82 0.83
CA ALA A 167 -13.07 -7.78 -0.22
C ALA A 167 -13.32 -7.11 -1.57
N ILE A 168 -14.03 -5.96 -1.59
CA ILE A 168 -14.25 -5.17 -2.80
C ILE A 168 -12.93 -4.62 -3.36
N LEU A 169 -12.03 -4.13 -2.49
CA LEU A 169 -10.71 -3.69 -2.92
C LEU A 169 -9.91 -4.82 -3.55
N MET A 170 -9.87 -6.00 -2.91
CA MET A 170 -9.18 -7.18 -3.44
C MET A 170 -9.75 -7.64 -4.79
N GLU A 171 -11.07 -7.66 -4.95
CA GLU A 171 -11.74 -7.99 -6.21
C GLU A 171 -11.35 -7.01 -7.32
N THR A 172 -11.35 -5.70 -7.02
CA THR A 172 -10.95 -4.67 -7.97
C THR A 172 -9.48 -4.78 -8.33
N ASP A 173 -8.61 -5.04 -7.35
CA ASP A 173 -7.18 -5.21 -7.55
C ASP A 173 -6.86 -6.40 -8.44
N LEU A 174 -7.51 -7.53 -8.21
CA LEU A 174 -7.41 -8.73 -9.06
C LEU A 174 -7.89 -8.47 -10.48
N ALA A 175 -8.97 -7.71 -10.65
CA ALA A 175 -9.50 -7.34 -11.98
C ALA A 175 -8.53 -6.40 -12.73
N ASN A 176 -7.86 -5.49 -12.04
CA ASN A 176 -6.89 -4.57 -12.63
C ASN A 176 -5.55 -5.23 -12.92
N GLY A 177 -5.16 -6.20 -12.12
CA GLY A 177 -3.87 -6.89 -12.24
C GLY A 177 -3.76 -7.80 -13.47
N ASP A 178 -4.88 -8.06 -14.18
CA ASP A 178 -4.92 -8.92 -15.39
C ASP A 178 -4.14 -10.24 -15.20
N HIS A 179 -4.20 -10.80 -13.98
CA HIS A 179 -3.48 -12.01 -13.60
C HIS A 179 -3.90 -13.20 -14.47
N ASN A 180 -3.19 -13.41 -15.55
CA ASN A 180 -3.40 -14.54 -16.43
C ASN A 180 -2.73 -15.79 -15.86
N LEU A 181 -3.47 -16.55 -15.05
CA LEU A 181 -3.01 -17.81 -14.46
C LEU A 181 -2.46 -18.82 -15.49
N LEU A 182 -2.81 -18.66 -16.77
CA LEU A 182 -2.38 -19.55 -17.86
C LEU A 182 -1.07 -19.08 -18.51
N ARG A 183 -0.68 -17.83 -18.37
CA ARG A 183 0.55 -17.29 -18.96
C ARG A 183 1.75 -17.28 -17.98
N GLY A 184 1.55 -17.73 -16.73
CA GLY A 184 2.58 -17.69 -15.71
C GLY A 184 3.05 -16.25 -15.48
N ASP A 185 2.33 -15.49 -14.63
CA ASP A 185 2.79 -14.18 -14.20
C ASP A 185 4.17 -14.34 -13.54
N PRO A 186 5.20 -13.63 -14.01
CA PRO A 186 6.54 -13.72 -13.42
C PRO A 186 6.56 -13.42 -11.92
N SER A 187 5.59 -12.64 -11.42
CA SER A 187 5.47 -12.33 -10.00
C SER A 187 4.87 -13.46 -9.16
N LEU A 188 4.15 -14.40 -9.78
CA LEU A 188 3.55 -15.58 -9.13
C LEU A 188 4.39 -16.86 -9.31
N THR A 189 5.48 -16.80 -10.07
CA THR A 189 6.31 -18.00 -10.40
C THR A 189 6.94 -18.65 -9.18
N SER A 190 7.07 -17.97 -8.05
CA SER A 190 7.67 -18.60 -6.85
C SER A 190 6.78 -19.67 -6.20
N VAL A 191 5.46 -19.62 -6.38
CA VAL A 191 4.52 -20.57 -5.74
C VAL A 191 4.06 -21.66 -6.72
N PHE A 192 3.90 -21.33 -8.02
CA PHE A 192 3.37 -22.25 -9.03
C PHE A 192 4.43 -22.87 -9.93
N ASP A 193 5.65 -22.35 -9.98
CA ASP A 193 6.75 -22.92 -10.80
C ASP A 193 7.19 -24.32 -10.30
N THR A 194 6.83 -24.69 -9.08
CA THR A 194 7.01 -26.04 -8.54
C THR A 194 6.10 -27.08 -9.22
N TYR A 195 5.02 -26.63 -9.88
CA TYR A 195 4.02 -27.49 -10.55
C TYR A 195 3.94 -27.27 -12.06
N SER A 196 4.97 -26.75 -12.70
CA SER A 196 4.97 -26.67 -14.17
C SER A 196 5.15 -28.06 -14.77
N PRO A 197 4.15 -28.62 -15.49
CA PRO A 197 4.25 -29.97 -16.09
C PRO A 197 5.39 -30.11 -17.10
N SER A 198 5.84 -29.00 -17.69
CA SER A 198 6.95 -28.96 -18.64
C SER A 198 8.31 -29.27 -18.00
N ARG A 199 8.51 -29.00 -16.71
CA ARG A 199 9.76 -29.36 -15.99
C ARG A 199 9.83 -30.83 -15.58
N ALA A 200 8.69 -31.50 -15.46
CA ALA A 200 8.65 -32.92 -15.14
C ALA A 200 9.09 -33.82 -16.33
N LEU A 201 9.15 -33.26 -17.53
CA LEU A 201 9.51 -33.98 -18.77
C LEU A 201 10.97 -33.81 -19.23
N ILE A 202 11.76 -32.98 -18.51
CA ILE A 202 13.19 -32.82 -18.79
C ILE A 202 13.96 -33.72 -17.80
N ARG A 203 14.23 -34.94 -18.23
CA ARG A 203 15.16 -35.88 -17.59
C ARG A 203 16.32 -36.09 -18.49
#